data_1365faf37788917b8fc41f15207d79b1
#
_entry.id   1365faf37788917b8fc41f15207d79b1
#
_cell.length_a   1.000
_cell.length_b   1.000
_cell.length_c   1.000
_cell.angle_alpha   90.00
_cell.angle_beta   90.00
_cell.angle_gamma   90.00
#
_symmetry.space_group_name_H-M   'P 1'
#
loop_
_entity.id
_entity.type
_entity.pdbx_description
1 polymer ?
#
loop_
_entity_poly.entity_id
_entity_poly.type
_entity_poly.pdbx_seq_one_letter_code
_entity_poly.pdbx_strand_id
1 'polypeptide(L)' 'MLIIENDTDKERCMSPYGNHTFVLTKEEVLALLEGKVLGDPDFDEYGTFITMEKEE' A
#
# COMPACT_ATOMS: atom_id res chain seq x y z
N MET A 1 -4.56 10.63 0.62
CA MET A 1 -4.89 9.31 1.14
C MET A 1 -5.43 9.45 2.56
N LEU A 2 -6.44 8.68 2.91
CA LEU A 2 -7.10 8.78 4.21
C LEU A 2 -6.48 7.82 5.23
N ILE A 3 -6.18 8.33 6.42
CA ILE A 3 -5.73 7.48 7.52
C ILE A 3 -6.99 6.88 8.16
N ILE A 4 -7.09 5.55 8.15
CA ILE A 4 -8.26 4.84 8.66
C ILE A 4 -8.13 4.68 10.17
N GLU A 5 -9.01 5.34 10.92
CA GLU A 5 -9.00 5.30 12.37
C GLU A 5 -10.24 4.61 12.96
N ASN A 6 -11.28 4.39 12.13
CA ASN A 6 -12.53 3.78 12.56
C ASN A 6 -13.24 3.12 11.39
N ASP A 7 -14.35 2.44 11.68
CA ASP A 7 -15.10 1.71 10.65
C ASP A 7 -15.73 2.63 9.60
N THR A 8 -16.11 3.83 9.99
CA THR A 8 -16.69 4.81 9.07
C THR A 8 -15.66 5.22 8.02
N ASP A 9 -14.43 5.46 8.45
CA ASP A 9 -13.33 5.80 7.54
C ASP A 9 -13.05 4.65 6.57
N LYS A 10 -13.07 3.42 7.08
CA LYS A 10 -12.86 2.23 6.28
C LYS A 10 -13.92 2.10 5.19
N GLU A 11 -15.20 2.29 5.55
CA GLU A 11 -16.31 2.20 4.61
C GLU A 11 -16.19 3.21 3.47
N ARG A 12 -15.68 4.40 3.77
CA ARG A 12 -15.50 5.45 2.76
C ARG A 12 -14.48 5.07 1.70
N CYS A 13 -13.59 4.14 2.01
CA CYS A 13 -12.55 3.69 1.09
C CYS A 13 -12.87 2.36 0.41
N MET A 14 -13.97 1.71 0.76
CA MET A 14 -14.37 0.45 0.17
C MET A 14 -15.01 0.63 -1.20
N SER A 15 -14.73 -0.31 -2.09
CA SER A 15 -15.30 -0.33 -3.42
C SER A 15 -16.22 -1.55 -3.58
N PRO A 16 -17.37 -1.41 -4.29
CA PRO A 16 -18.24 -2.56 -4.58
C PRO A 16 -17.62 -3.53 -5.58
N TYR A 17 -16.53 -3.14 -6.26
CA TYR A 17 -15.89 -3.97 -7.29
C TYR A 17 -14.73 -4.80 -6.74
N GLY A 18 -14.35 -4.63 -5.50
CA GLY A 18 -13.28 -5.35 -4.87
C GLY A 18 -12.30 -4.41 -4.18
N ASN A 19 -11.53 -4.97 -3.25
CA ASN A 19 -10.59 -4.20 -2.46
C ASN A 19 -9.28 -4.97 -2.36
N HIS A 20 -8.18 -4.25 -2.39
CA HIS A 20 -6.84 -4.83 -2.22
C HIS A 20 -6.25 -4.35 -0.90
N THR A 21 -5.61 -5.26 -0.21
CA THR A 21 -4.91 -4.94 1.03
C THR A 21 -3.48 -5.44 0.93
N PHE A 22 -2.53 -4.57 1.18
CA PHE A 22 -1.12 -4.94 1.22
C PHE A 22 -0.70 -5.06 2.67
N VAL A 23 -0.23 -6.25 3.05
CA VAL A 23 0.29 -6.49 4.40
C VAL A 23 1.80 -6.50 4.31
N LEU A 24 2.43 -5.52 4.92
CA LEU A 24 3.88 -5.36 4.86
C LEU A 24 4.53 -5.85 6.14
N THR A 25 5.69 -6.46 6.00
CA THR A 25 6.52 -6.82 7.15
C THR A 25 7.23 -5.58 7.66
N LYS A 26 7.77 -5.68 8.87
CA LYS A 26 8.56 -4.58 9.44
C LYS A 26 9.77 -4.26 8.57
N GLU A 27 10.41 -5.30 8.02
CA GLU A 27 11.56 -5.13 7.13
C GLU A 27 11.18 -4.36 5.86
N GLU A 28 10.01 -4.66 5.29
CA GLU A 28 9.52 -3.98 4.11
C GLU A 28 9.22 -2.52 4.39
N VAL A 29 8.62 -2.23 5.54
CA VAL A 29 8.34 -0.84 5.94
C VAL A 29 9.65 -0.07 6.12
N LEU A 30 10.65 -0.69 6.76
CA LEU A 30 11.97 -0.07 6.92
C LEU A 30 12.64 0.18 5.59
N ALA A 31 12.48 -0.74 4.63
CA ALA A 31 13.03 -0.57 3.29
C ALA A 31 12.41 0.65 2.60
N LEU A 32 11.10 0.84 2.73
CA LEU A 32 10.44 2.01 2.19
C LEU A 32 10.96 3.29 2.81
N LEU A 33 11.19 3.29 4.12
CA LEU A 33 11.74 4.44 4.83
C LEU A 33 13.17 4.77 4.36
N GLU A 34 13.90 3.78 3.89
CA GLU A 34 15.25 3.96 3.33
C GLU A 34 15.23 4.44 1.88
N GLY A 35 14.07 4.57 1.28
CA GLY A 35 13.92 5.01 -0.10
C GLY A 35 13.92 3.89 -1.12
N LYS A 36 13.78 2.65 -0.68
CA LYS A 36 13.72 1.51 -1.59
C LYS A 36 12.30 1.33 -2.13
N VAL A 37 12.20 0.61 -3.23
CA VAL A 37 10.92 0.29 -3.88
C VAL A 37 10.60 -1.17 -3.63
N LEU A 38 9.36 -1.45 -3.24
CA LEU A 38 8.89 -2.82 -3.10
C LEU A 38 8.17 -3.23 -4.37
N GLY A 39 8.37 -4.46 -4.79
CA GLY A 39 7.70 -5.01 -5.98
C GLY A 39 7.01 -6.31 -5.65
N ASP A 40 5.85 -6.53 -6.27
CA ASP A 40 5.13 -7.79 -6.16
C ASP A 40 5.43 -8.63 -7.40
N PRO A 41 6.09 -9.80 -7.26
CA PRO A 41 6.39 -10.64 -8.41
C PRO A 41 5.18 -11.40 -8.95
N ASP A 42 4.11 -11.48 -8.17
CA ASP A 42 2.88 -12.20 -8.55
C ASP A 42 1.86 -11.24 -9.13
N PHE A 43 2.15 -10.71 -10.31
CA PHE A 43 1.25 -9.78 -10.99
C PHE A 43 0.52 -10.45 -12.15
N ASP A 44 -0.68 -9.95 -12.47
CA ASP A 44 -1.45 -10.41 -13.66
C ASP A 44 -1.05 -9.62 -14.89
N GLU A 45 -1.82 -8.58 -15.21
CA GLU A 45 -1.56 -7.75 -16.39
C GLU A 45 -0.66 -6.55 -16.07
N TYR A 46 -0.68 -6.10 -14.83
CA TYR A 46 0.04 -4.89 -14.42
C TYR A 46 1.02 -5.20 -13.30
N GLY A 47 2.22 -4.68 -13.44
CA GLY A 47 3.19 -4.74 -12.36
C GLY A 47 2.72 -3.89 -11.18
N THR A 48 3.03 -4.34 -9.97
CA THR A 48 2.65 -3.63 -8.74
C THR A 48 3.89 -3.21 -7.98
N PHE A 49 4.01 -1.92 -7.73
CA PHE A 49 5.14 -1.35 -7.01
C PHE A 49 4.64 -0.46 -5.88
N ILE A 50 5.35 -0.47 -4.77
CA ILE A 50 5.03 0.36 -3.61
C ILE A 50 6.23 1.23 -3.32
N THR A 51 6.01 2.52 -3.30
CA THR A 51 7.06 3.49 -2.98
C THR A 51 6.54 4.51 -1.98
N MET A 52 7.46 5.17 -1.30
CA MET A 52 7.12 6.31 -0.47
C MET A 52 7.42 7.60 -1.20
N GLU A 53 6.63 8.63 -0.90
CA GLU A 53 6.91 9.97 -1.39
C GLU A 53 8.26 10.42 -0.82
N LYS A 54 9.09 10.99 -1.68
CA LYS A 54 10.38 11.51 -1.24
C LYS A 54 10.20 12.84 -0.54
N GLU A 55 10.80 12.96 0.63
CA GLU A 55 10.90 14.23 1.32
C GLU A 55 12.14 14.96 0.78
N GLU A 56 11.97 16.22 0.45
CA GLU A 56 13.07 17.07 0.04
C GLU A 56 13.58 17.90 1.21
#